data_6cc66a01b34538c81c95e2ed9cdf33d4
#
_entry.id   6cc66a01b34538c81c95e2ed9cdf33d4
#
_cell.length_a   1.000
_cell.length_b   1.000
_cell.length_c   1.000
_cell.angle_alpha   90.00
_cell.angle_beta   90.00
_cell.angle_gamma   90.00
#
_symmetry.space_group_name_H-M   'P 1'
#
loop_
_entity.id
_entity.type
_entity.pdbx_description
1 polymer ?
#
loop_
_entity_poly.entity_id
_entity_poly.type
_entity_poly.pdbx_seq_one_letter_code
_entity_poly.pdbx_strand_id
1 'polypeptide(L)'
;LEGVDYTSRNQANRIMLPRLKKQAEADLQKFSDDNGPYIEPALRSERDRLKNRVTALEQIEETLIRENTENPPVPRYLMQLDASGPNILAAVSQNNPDDADHIGVIVPGMTTSVAGSLGDYDNHAKVMREAAEEAAGPGQKVAMVEFFGYGAPPGLIEASSTTLANEGAPKLAGFLNGIDAAREHGAGDAHITVAGHSYGSTTAGIAATPVNDGVIDDIVQFGSPGSGVQDVREFHVPEGHTYVSAACAPFFGGSMNPFSSHVKSVEAFQRDLEPAIIAARNELVTAENFMAYKNGYSIDHYTRGNNTLYAFHSRMFFFAELDTDLIRDTYNKHLLPLGFELSEKRWTSNGVEIVNFLWINDEYQAVVSATTRLGEESATRYYTMGNPTDGSTSDPTQLLDQPGRIPDWFDPSLPPADQ
;
A
#
# COMPACT_ATOMS: atom_id res chain seq x y z
N LEU A 1 19.54 21.73 -1.46
CA LEU A 1 19.17 22.38 -0.16
C LEU A 1 19.47 21.47 1.05
N GLU A 2 20.19 20.37 0.86
CA GLU A 2 20.57 19.48 1.94
C GLU A 2 21.46 20.25 2.94
N GLY A 3 21.26 20.04 4.27
CA GLY A 3 21.97 20.75 5.32
C GLY A 3 21.43 22.15 5.68
N VAL A 4 20.34 22.64 5.05
CA VAL A 4 19.62 23.84 5.50
C VAL A 4 18.61 23.41 6.57
N ASP A 5 18.53 24.16 7.67
CA ASP A 5 17.57 23.90 8.74
C ASP A 5 16.12 23.87 8.25
N TYR A 6 15.32 23.03 8.88
CA TYR A 6 13.93 22.79 8.44
C TYR A 6 12.97 23.91 8.82
N THR A 7 13.32 24.72 9.81
CA THR A 7 12.59 25.96 10.12
C THR A 7 12.65 26.92 8.93
N SER A 8 13.83 27.15 8.37
CA SER A 8 14.03 28.00 7.18
C SER A 8 13.39 27.39 5.93
N ARG A 9 13.53 26.06 5.75
CA ARG A 9 12.88 25.33 4.64
C ARG A 9 11.36 25.43 4.72
N ASN A 10 10.78 25.23 5.89
CA ASN A 10 9.35 25.37 6.12
C ASN A 10 8.85 26.76 5.74
N GLN A 11 9.55 27.82 6.16
CA GLN A 11 9.19 29.20 5.80
C GLN A 11 9.23 29.40 4.28
N ALA A 12 10.28 28.97 3.62
CA ALA A 12 10.41 29.08 2.17
C ALA A 12 9.32 28.29 1.42
N ASN A 13 9.07 27.06 1.84
CA ASN A 13 8.07 26.18 1.22
C ASN A 13 6.64 26.73 1.42
N ARG A 14 6.32 27.25 2.62
CA ARG A 14 5.02 27.90 2.90
C ARG A 14 4.81 29.16 2.05
N ILE A 15 5.87 29.90 1.70
CA ILE A 15 5.79 31.02 0.77
C ILE A 15 5.56 30.57 -0.66
N MET A 16 6.17 29.45 -1.05
CA MET A 16 6.04 28.89 -2.40
C MET A 16 4.71 28.18 -2.65
N LEU A 17 4.13 27.54 -1.63
CA LEU A 17 2.91 26.73 -1.74
C LEU A 17 1.74 27.47 -2.42
N PRO A 18 1.31 28.66 -1.99
CA PRO A 18 0.21 29.38 -2.63
C PRO A 18 0.53 29.82 -4.06
N ARG A 19 1.80 30.05 -4.39
CA ARG A 19 2.23 30.40 -5.76
C ARG A 19 2.11 29.19 -6.68
N LEU A 20 2.56 28.01 -6.23
CA LEU A 20 2.47 26.77 -6.98
C LEU A 20 1.01 26.34 -7.16
N LYS A 21 0.17 26.50 -6.13
CA LYS A 21 -1.26 26.22 -6.20
C LYS A 21 -1.93 27.09 -7.27
N LYS A 22 -1.71 28.40 -7.22
CA LYS A 22 -2.26 29.32 -8.23
C LYS A 22 -1.80 28.97 -9.64
N GLN A 23 -0.54 28.55 -9.82
CA GLN A 23 -0.04 28.11 -11.12
C GLN A 23 -0.74 26.83 -11.59
N ALA A 24 -0.87 25.82 -10.70
CA ALA A 24 -1.53 24.57 -11.03
C ALA A 24 -3.02 24.77 -11.37
N GLU A 25 -3.73 25.65 -10.65
CA GLU A 25 -5.11 26.04 -10.94
C GLU A 25 -5.22 26.70 -12.32
N ALA A 26 -4.28 27.62 -12.64
CA ALA A 26 -4.26 28.31 -13.93
C ALA A 26 -3.97 27.32 -15.10
N ASP A 27 -3.07 26.35 -14.89
CA ASP A 27 -2.75 25.34 -15.89
C ASP A 27 -3.95 24.42 -16.16
N LEU A 28 -4.68 24.02 -15.10
CA LEU A 28 -5.90 23.23 -15.22
C LEU A 28 -7.03 24.02 -15.89
N GLN A 29 -7.21 25.28 -15.54
CA GLN A 29 -8.20 26.15 -16.17
C GLN A 29 -7.90 26.35 -17.65
N LYS A 30 -6.65 26.66 -17.99
CA LYS A 30 -6.21 26.78 -19.38
C LYS A 30 -6.49 25.49 -20.19
N PHE A 31 -6.15 24.34 -19.61
CA PHE A 31 -6.45 23.05 -20.25
C PHE A 31 -7.95 22.88 -20.50
N SER A 32 -8.80 23.28 -19.55
CA SER A 32 -10.26 23.20 -19.68
C SER A 32 -10.79 24.14 -20.74
N ASP A 33 -10.25 25.37 -20.82
CA ASP A 33 -10.63 26.38 -21.82
C ASP A 33 -10.24 25.93 -23.24
N ASP A 34 -9.05 25.33 -23.37
CA ASP A 34 -8.52 24.87 -24.66
C ASP A 34 -9.25 23.63 -25.21
N ASN A 35 -9.80 22.77 -24.34
CA ASN A 35 -10.39 21.48 -24.73
C ASN A 35 -11.92 21.39 -24.57
N GLY A 36 -12.54 22.40 -23.96
CA GLY A 36 -13.99 22.45 -23.73
C GLY A 36 -14.51 21.39 -22.74
N PRO A 37 -15.83 21.23 -22.66
CA PRO A 37 -16.44 20.32 -21.67
C PRO A 37 -16.31 18.82 -22.03
N TYR A 38 -16.09 18.51 -23.29
CA TYR A 38 -15.85 17.14 -23.74
C TYR A 38 -14.36 16.89 -23.93
N ILE A 39 -13.80 16.04 -23.07
CA ILE A 39 -12.38 15.70 -23.12
C ILE A 39 -12.18 14.42 -23.91
N GLU A 40 -11.44 14.50 -24.98
CA GLU A 40 -11.04 13.33 -25.78
C GLU A 40 -10.28 12.28 -24.91
N PRO A 41 -10.49 10.98 -25.16
CA PRO A 41 -9.84 9.93 -24.39
C PRO A 41 -8.31 10.09 -24.26
N ALA A 42 -7.66 10.53 -25.33
CA ALA A 42 -6.20 10.76 -25.37
C ALA A 42 -5.72 11.87 -24.40
N LEU A 43 -6.59 12.80 -24.03
CA LEU A 43 -6.27 13.95 -23.15
C LEU A 43 -6.67 13.73 -21.69
N ARG A 44 -7.34 12.62 -21.37
CA ARG A 44 -7.83 12.34 -20.01
C ARG A 44 -6.69 12.22 -19.00
N SER A 45 -5.63 11.53 -19.37
CA SER A 45 -4.43 11.36 -18.53
C SER A 45 -3.82 12.70 -18.14
N GLU A 46 -3.71 13.63 -19.10
CA GLU A 46 -3.18 14.98 -18.86
C GLU A 46 -4.11 15.80 -17.95
N ARG A 47 -5.41 15.76 -18.21
CA ARG A 47 -6.40 16.39 -17.33
C ARG A 47 -6.29 15.89 -15.89
N ASP A 48 -6.21 14.56 -15.73
CA ASP A 48 -6.18 13.93 -14.41
C ASP A 48 -4.84 14.25 -13.69
N ARG A 49 -3.75 14.32 -14.43
CA ARG A 49 -2.46 14.80 -13.92
C ARG A 49 -2.56 16.24 -13.39
N LEU A 50 -3.15 17.15 -14.17
CA LEU A 50 -3.33 18.55 -13.75
C LEU A 50 -4.24 18.68 -12.53
N LYS A 51 -5.34 17.92 -12.48
CA LYS A 51 -6.21 17.84 -11.30
C LYS A 51 -5.46 17.35 -10.07
N ASN A 52 -4.70 16.27 -10.20
CA ASN A 52 -3.94 15.71 -9.11
C ASN A 52 -2.90 16.69 -8.56
N ARG A 53 -2.29 17.54 -9.41
CA ARG A 53 -1.39 18.59 -8.95
C ARG A 53 -2.09 19.63 -8.08
N VAL A 54 -3.28 20.09 -8.48
CA VAL A 54 -4.10 21.00 -7.69
C VAL A 54 -4.47 20.36 -6.36
N THR A 55 -5.05 19.16 -6.39
CA THR A 55 -5.45 18.43 -5.19
C THR A 55 -4.28 18.16 -4.23
N ALA A 56 -3.09 17.83 -4.75
CA ALA A 56 -1.92 17.64 -3.92
C ALA A 56 -1.51 18.91 -3.15
N LEU A 57 -1.55 20.08 -3.80
CA LEU A 57 -1.21 21.34 -3.16
C LEU A 57 -2.28 21.77 -2.15
N GLU A 58 -3.55 21.46 -2.40
CA GLU A 58 -4.66 21.61 -1.45
C GLU A 58 -4.48 20.71 -0.22
N GLN A 59 -4.15 19.44 -0.42
CA GLN A 59 -3.91 18.50 0.67
C GLN A 59 -2.72 18.93 1.55
N ILE A 60 -1.65 19.48 0.97
CA ILE A 60 -0.55 20.06 1.76
C ILE A 60 -1.07 21.24 2.60
N GLU A 61 -1.83 22.16 2.00
CA GLU A 61 -2.39 23.31 2.71
C GLU A 61 -3.31 22.86 3.85
N GLU A 62 -4.21 21.91 3.60
CA GLU A 62 -5.11 21.33 4.60
C GLU A 62 -4.34 20.63 5.74
N THR A 63 -3.27 19.89 5.42
CA THR A 63 -2.44 19.23 6.42
C THR A 63 -1.73 20.25 7.31
N LEU A 64 -1.20 21.32 6.72
CA LEU A 64 -0.50 22.36 7.48
C LEU A 64 -1.41 23.11 8.47
N ILE A 65 -2.69 23.33 8.14
CA ILE A 65 -3.63 23.99 9.06
C ILE A 65 -4.10 23.10 10.21
N ARG A 66 -3.88 21.78 10.13
CA ARG A 66 -4.20 20.83 11.22
C ARG A 66 -3.39 21.09 12.50
N GLU A 67 -2.31 21.85 12.40
CA GLU A 67 -1.54 22.29 13.58
C GLU A 67 -2.43 22.90 14.68
N ASN A 68 -3.55 23.52 14.30
CA ASN A 68 -4.49 24.16 15.21
C ASN A 68 -5.63 23.26 15.69
N THR A 69 -5.69 22.02 15.23
CA THR A 69 -6.78 21.07 15.58
C THR A 69 -6.46 20.24 16.82
N GLU A 70 -5.21 20.22 17.25
CA GLU A 70 -4.76 19.51 18.44
C GLU A 70 -4.68 20.44 19.65
N ASN A 71 -4.81 19.91 20.86
CA ASN A 71 -4.70 20.68 22.09
C ASN A 71 -3.76 19.95 23.08
N PRO A 72 -2.52 20.45 23.30
CA PRO A 72 -1.96 21.66 22.70
C PRO A 72 -1.73 21.56 21.19
N PRO A 73 -1.64 22.69 20.46
CA PRO A 73 -1.35 22.71 19.05
C PRO A 73 -0.02 22.01 18.72
N VAL A 74 0.00 21.18 17.69
CA VAL A 74 1.20 20.47 17.21
C VAL A 74 1.62 21.06 15.88
N PRO A 75 2.77 21.77 15.82
CA PRO A 75 3.23 22.42 14.59
C PRO A 75 3.43 21.43 13.44
N ARG A 76 3.12 21.87 12.21
CA ARG A 76 3.42 21.13 10.98
C ARG A 76 4.52 21.85 10.21
N TYR A 77 5.57 21.14 9.81
CA TYR A 77 6.71 21.65 9.06
C TYR A 77 6.71 21.08 7.65
N LEU A 78 6.57 21.94 6.64
CA LEU A 78 6.71 21.54 5.23
C LEU A 78 8.19 21.46 4.88
N MET A 79 8.79 20.30 5.12
CA MET A 79 10.23 20.04 4.98
C MET A 79 10.68 19.99 3.52
N GLN A 80 9.83 19.44 2.65
CA GLN A 80 10.08 19.33 1.22
C GLN A 80 8.82 19.68 0.43
N LEU A 81 9.01 20.42 -0.66
CA LEU A 81 7.98 20.71 -1.65
C LEU A 81 8.62 20.71 -3.03
N ASP A 82 8.36 19.67 -3.82
CA ASP A 82 8.89 19.52 -5.17
C ASP A 82 7.74 19.45 -6.18
N ALA A 83 7.67 20.44 -7.03
CA ALA A 83 6.69 20.57 -8.11
C ALA A 83 7.35 20.44 -9.50
N SER A 84 8.61 20.06 -9.58
CA SER A 84 9.38 19.99 -10.84
C SER A 84 8.96 18.82 -11.73
N GLY A 85 8.47 17.74 -11.14
CA GLY A 85 8.01 16.55 -11.83
C GLY A 85 6.52 16.58 -12.21
N PRO A 86 6.02 15.47 -12.80
CA PRO A 86 4.61 15.33 -13.15
C PRO A 86 3.69 15.34 -11.92
N ASN A 87 4.15 14.78 -10.81
CA ASN A 87 3.46 14.75 -9.53
C ASN A 87 4.10 15.73 -8.54
N ILE A 88 3.30 16.25 -7.62
CA ILE A 88 3.80 16.98 -6.47
C ILE A 88 4.35 15.99 -5.46
N LEU A 89 5.59 16.21 -5.02
CA LEU A 89 6.22 15.45 -3.94
C LEU A 89 6.40 16.37 -2.74
N ALA A 90 6.25 15.82 -1.53
CA ALA A 90 6.36 16.58 -0.31
C ALA A 90 6.86 15.72 0.86
N ALA A 91 7.40 16.39 1.88
CA ALA A 91 7.59 15.80 3.19
C ALA A 91 7.06 16.80 4.24
N VAL A 92 6.24 16.28 5.14
CA VAL A 92 5.66 17.08 6.24
C VAL A 92 6.08 16.45 7.56
N SER A 93 6.41 17.27 8.54
CA SER A 93 6.72 16.81 9.90
C SER A 93 5.72 17.36 10.90
N GLN A 94 5.30 16.51 11.82
CA GLN A 94 4.70 16.93 13.09
C GLN A 94 5.83 17.21 14.08
N ASN A 95 5.84 18.39 14.67
CA ASN A 95 6.92 18.99 15.44
C ASN A 95 8.17 19.35 14.60
N ASN A 96 9.08 20.07 15.22
CA ASN A 96 10.28 20.58 14.56
C ASN A 96 11.40 19.52 14.55
N PRO A 97 11.85 19.04 13.39
CA PRO A 97 12.95 18.09 13.33
C PRO A 97 14.32 18.72 13.68
N ASP A 98 14.44 20.06 13.64
CA ASP A 98 15.73 20.72 13.97
C ASP A 98 16.11 20.57 15.44
N ASP A 99 15.15 20.40 16.35
CA ASP A 99 15.37 20.34 17.79
C ASP A 99 14.78 19.09 18.46
N ALA A 100 14.31 18.14 17.69
CA ALA A 100 13.79 16.87 18.20
C ALA A 100 14.92 15.94 18.65
N ASP A 101 14.73 15.21 19.75
CA ASP A 101 15.66 14.16 20.20
C ASP A 101 15.47 12.87 19.41
N HIS A 102 14.23 12.60 18.98
CA HIS A 102 13.81 11.45 18.19
C HIS A 102 13.07 11.89 16.94
N ILE A 103 13.45 11.33 15.79
CA ILE A 103 12.82 11.63 14.50
C ILE A 103 12.37 10.32 13.86
N GLY A 104 11.05 10.15 13.71
CA GLY A 104 10.47 9.07 12.92
C GLY A 104 10.24 9.51 11.48
N VAL A 105 10.61 8.70 10.50
CA VAL A 105 10.37 8.97 9.08
C VAL A 105 9.53 7.84 8.49
N ILE A 106 8.26 8.13 8.20
CA ILE A 106 7.34 7.17 7.59
C ILE A 106 7.49 7.22 6.07
N VAL A 107 7.78 6.07 5.47
CA VAL A 107 7.91 5.92 4.02
C VAL A 107 6.68 5.15 3.49
N PRO A 108 5.76 5.80 2.76
CA PRO A 108 4.53 5.21 2.29
C PRO A 108 4.74 4.14 1.20
N GLY A 109 3.77 3.22 1.07
CA GLY A 109 3.77 2.14 0.09
C GLY A 109 3.12 2.50 -1.25
N MET A 110 2.79 1.45 -2.03
CA MET A 110 2.14 1.61 -3.33
C MET A 110 0.77 2.30 -3.21
N THR A 111 0.29 2.87 -4.32
CA THR A 111 -0.97 3.62 -4.46
C THR A 111 -1.08 4.87 -3.61
N THR A 112 -0.01 5.25 -2.92
CA THR A 112 0.03 6.47 -2.11
C THR A 112 0.52 7.66 -2.93
N SER A 113 -0.02 8.82 -2.62
CA SER A 113 0.39 10.10 -3.20
C SER A 113 0.06 11.24 -2.25
N VAL A 114 0.69 12.40 -2.46
CA VAL A 114 0.34 13.62 -1.71
C VAL A 114 -1.16 13.92 -1.87
N ALA A 115 -1.68 13.84 -3.09
CA ALA A 115 -3.08 14.15 -3.39
C ALA A 115 -4.09 13.21 -2.70
N GLY A 116 -3.75 11.93 -2.57
CA GLY A 116 -4.71 10.92 -2.12
C GLY A 116 -4.47 10.38 -0.71
N SER A 117 -3.31 10.64 -0.11
CA SER A 117 -2.91 9.91 1.10
C SER A 117 -2.29 10.76 2.20
N LEU A 118 -1.85 11.99 1.91
CA LEU A 118 -1.13 12.81 2.90
C LEU A 118 -1.96 13.02 4.17
N GLY A 119 -3.27 13.31 4.04
CA GLY A 119 -4.13 13.54 5.20
C GLY A 119 -4.30 12.31 6.09
N ASP A 120 -4.34 11.10 5.52
CA ASP A 120 -4.43 9.85 6.29
C ASP A 120 -3.09 9.54 6.97
N TYR A 121 -1.97 9.79 6.27
CA TYR A 121 -0.65 9.62 6.86
C TYR A 121 -0.35 10.62 7.97
N ASP A 122 -0.88 11.86 7.92
CA ASP A 122 -0.82 12.79 9.05
C ASP A 122 -1.53 12.24 10.30
N ASN A 123 -2.65 11.53 10.12
CA ASN A 123 -3.31 10.84 11.23
C ASN A 123 -2.46 9.65 11.75
N HIS A 124 -1.83 8.87 10.87
CA HIS A 124 -0.92 7.79 11.29
C HIS A 124 0.31 8.35 12.00
N ALA A 125 0.91 9.42 11.46
CA ALA A 125 2.04 10.11 12.07
C ALA A 125 1.70 10.62 13.47
N LYS A 126 0.49 11.15 13.66
CA LYS A 126 0.00 11.56 14.99
C LYS A 126 0.01 10.41 15.98
N VAL A 127 -0.58 9.26 15.63
CA VAL A 127 -0.63 8.08 16.52
C VAL A 127 0.78 7.58 16.85
N MET A 128 1.66 7.52 15.85
CA MET A 128 3.05 7.09 16.05
C MET A 128 3.83 8.10 16.89
N ARG A 129 3.64 9.40 16.66
CA ARG A 129 4.26 10.46 17.47
C ARG A 129 3.84 10.36 18.94
N GLU A 130 2.53 10.26 19.22
CA GLU A 130 2.01 10.15 20.58
C GLU A 130 2.56 8.91 21.31
N ALA A 131 2.64 7.78 20.65
CA ALA A 131 3.23 6.56 21.20
C ALA A 131 4.75 6.73 21.45
N ALA A 132 5.46 7.39 20.54
CA ALA A 132 6.89 7.65 20.69
C ALA A 132 7.17 8.67 21.83
N GLU A 133 6.36 9.72 21.97
CA GLU A 133 6.43 10.68 23.07
C GLU A 133 6.21 10.00 24.44
N GLU A 134 5.25 9.07 24.51
CA GLU A 134 5.01 8.28 25.73
C GLU A 134 6.21 7.38 26.05
N ALA A 135 6.79 6.73 25.04
CA ALA A 135 7.93 5.82 25.21
C ALA A 135 9.22 6.54 25.57
N ALA A 136 9.47 7.69 24.95
CA ALA A 136 10.67 8.51 25.18
C ALA A 136 10.68 9.15 26.57
N GLY A 137 9.50 9.44 27.13
CA GLY A 137 9.36 10.00 28.48
C GLY A 137 9.51 11.52 28.56
N PRO A 138 9.41 12.06 29.77
CA PRO A 138 9.34 13.50 29.99
C PRO A 138 10.59 14.25 29.52
N GLY A 139 10.41 15.32 28.77
CA GLY A 139 11.46 16.23 28.32
C GLY A 139 12.11 15.85 27.00
N GLN A 140 11.82 14.67 26.45
CA GLN A 140 12.26 14.27 25.12
C GLN A 140 11.31 14.83 24.05
N LYS A 141 11.86 15.33 22.95
CA LYS A 141 11.09 15.87 21.83
C LYS A 141 11.06 14.86 20.70
N VAL A 142 9.87 14.60 20.18
CA VAL A 142 9.66 13.70 19.04
C VAL A 142 9.14 14.48 17.84
N ALA A 143 9.77 14.29 16.69
CA ALA A 143 9.24 14.72 15.40
C ALA A 143 8.86 13.50 14.56
N MET A 144 7.72 13.57 13.86
CA MET A 144 7.27 12.48 12.99
C MET A 144 7.06 13.00 11.58
N VAL A 145 7.79 12.43 10.63
CA VAL A 145 7.85 12.88 9.24
C VAL A 145 7.09 11.92 8.34
N GLU A 146 6.24 12.45 7.48
CA GLU A 146 5.58 11.74 6.38
C GLU A 146 6.34 12.03 5.09
N PHE A 147 7.06 11.04 4.56
CA PHE A 147 7.93 11.23 3.41
C PHE A 147 7.25 10.81 2.10
N PHE A 148 6.59 11.72 1.41
CA PHE A 148 6.09 11.58 0.04
C PHE A 148 7.08 12.15 -0.99
N GLY A 149 8.38 11.98 -0.74
CA GLY A 149 9.48 12.51 -1.57
C GLY A 149 9.84 11.64 -2.77
N TYR A 150 9.08 10.58 -3.05
CA TYR A 150 9.30 9.70 -4.20
C TYR A 150 7.97 9.34 -4.88
N GLY A 151 8.06 8.84 -6.12
CA GLY A 151 6.89 8.35 -6.86
C GLY A 151 6.57 6.92 -6.46
N ALA A 152 5.59 6.73 -5.57
CA ALA A 152 5.13 5.40 -5.22
C ALA A 152 4.43 4.72 -6.42
N PRO A 153 4.51 3.37 -6.53
CA PRO A 153 3.85 2.65 -7.60
C PRO A 153 2.34 2.91 -7.62
N PRO A 154 1.74 3.23 -8.78
CA PRO A 154 0.30 3.46 -8.89
C PRO A 154 -0.52 2.18 -8.80
N GLY A 155 0.11 1.00 -8.91
CA GLY A 155 -0.55 -0.29 -8.88
C GLY A 155 0.40 -1.46 -8.67
N LEU A 156 -0.16 -2.66 -8.65
CA LEU A 156 0.58 -3.90 -8.39
C LEU A 156 1.60 -4.23 -9.49
N ILE A 157 1.32 -3.86 -10.75
CA ILE A 157 2.23 -4.13 -11.87
C ILE A 157 3.55 -3.38 -11.66
N GLU A 158 3.48 -2.10 -11.36
CA GLU A 158 4.65 -1.28 -11.10
C GLU A 158 5.33 -1.66 -9.77
N ALA A 159 4.53 -2.08 -8.77
CA ALA A 159 5.04 -2.54 -7.48
C ALA A 159 5.71 -3.92 -7.54
N SER A 160 5.48 -4.71 -8.59
CA SER A 160 6.18 -5.99 -8.79
C SER A 160 7.66 -5.83 -9.17
N SER A 161 8.10 -4.61 -9.43
CA SER A 161 9.48 -4.24 -9.78
C SER A 161 10.06 -3.29 -8.74
N THR A 162 11.36 -3.40 -8.47
CA THR A 162 12.09 -2.46 -7.62
C THR A 162 12.47 -1.17 -8.33
N THR A 163 12.05 -0.95 -9.59
CA THR A 163 12.45 0.21 -10.39
C THR A 163 12.13 1.53 -9.69
N LEU A 164 10.89 1.73 -9.24
CA LEU A 164 10.49 2.96 -8.56
C LEU A 164 11.11 3.10 -7.17
N ALA A 165 11.38 1.97 -6.49
CA ALA A 165 12.13 1.98 -5.23
C ALA A 165 13.58 2.42 -5.45
N ASN A 166 14.24 1.93 -6.50
CA ASN A 166 15.59 2.35 -6.88
C ASN A 166 15.67 3.84 -7.27
N GLU A 167 14.61 4.39 -7.86
CA GLU A 167 14.51 5.83 -8.16
C GLU A 167 14.21 6.67 -6.90
N GLY A 168 13.47 6.12 -5.96
CA GLY A 168 13.08 6.75 -4.70
C GLY A 168 14.16 6.72 -3.64
N ALA A 169 14.91 5.63 -3.55
CA ALA A 169 15.90 5.40 -2.51
C ALA A 169 17.00 6.47 -2.42
N PRO A 170 17.60 6.95 -3.52
CA PRO A 170 18.56 8.07 -3.44
C PRO A 170 17.95 9.37 -2.91
N LYS A 171 16.66 9.61 -3.18
CA LYS A 171 15.95 10.80 -2.67
C LYS A 171 15.72 10.70 -1.16
N LEU A 172 15.34 9.51 -0.69
CA LEU A 172 15.18 9.24 0.74
C LEU A 172 16.52 9.31 1.47
N ALA A 173 17.57 8.68 0.94
CA ALA A 173 18.91 8.75 1.52
C ALA A 173 19.43 10.18 1.59
N GLY A 174 19.29 10.97 0.51
CA GLY A 174 19.63 12.37 0.51
C GLY A 174 18.82 13.20 1.51
N PHE A 175 17.53 12.90 1.67
CA PHE A 175 16.68 13.55 2.67
C PHE A 175 17.13 13.24 4.11
N LEU A 176 17.46 11.98 4.42
CA LEU A 176 17.93 11.54 5.72
C LEU A 176 19.31 12.15 6.04
N ASN A 177 20.27 12.07 5.11
CA ASN A 177 21.57 12.74 5.26
C ASN A 177 21.41 14.26 5.44
N GLY A 178 20.37 14.84 4.83
CA GLY A 178 20.05 16.26 4.98
C GLY A 178 19.50 16.62 6.36
N ILE A 179 18.77 15.71 7.03
CA ILE A 179 18.34 15.90 8.42
C ILE A 179 19.57 15.93 9.32
N ASP A 180 20.42 14.95 9.21
CA ASP A 180 21.66 14.85 9.99
C ASP A 180 22.55 16.09 9.81
N ALA A 181 22.88 16.45 8.55
CA ALA A 181 23.70 17.61 8.23
C ALA A 181 23.11 18.96 8.72
N ALA A 182 21.78 19.11 8.71
CA ALA A 182 21.14 20.32 9.24
C ALA A 182 21.31 20.44 10.76
N ARG A 183 21.38 19.29 11.45
CA ARG A 183 21.50 19.22 12.91
C ARG A 183 22.93 19.34 13.43
N GLU A 184 23.96 18.96 12.63
CA GLU A 184 25.37 19.10 13.01
C GLU A 184 25.74 20.53 13.52
N HIS A 185 25.05 21.54 12.99
CA HIS A 185 25.26 22.95 13.35
C HIS A 185 24.22 23.51 14.33
N GLY A 186 23.34 22.65 14.87
CA GLY A 186 22.22 22.99 15.73
C GLY A 186 22.17 22.18 17.02
N ALA A 187 21.08 21.41 17.18
CA ALA A 187 20.81 20.61 18.38
C ALA A 187 21.70 19.35 18.51
N GLY A 188 22.50 19.04 17.51
CA GLY A 188 23.34 17.85 17.47
C GLY A 188 22.58 16.63 16.93
N ASP A 189 23.16 15.46 17.11
CA ASP A 189 22.63 14.19 16.66
C ASP A 189 21.21 13.91 17.21
N ALA A 190 20.38 13.23 16.43
CA ALA A 190 19.06 12.78 16.83
C ALA A 190 18.92 11.30 16.53
N HIS A 191 18.16 10.59 17.34
CA HIS A 191 17.81 9.22 17.08
C HIS A 191 16.79 9.14 15.91
N ILE A 192 17.24 8.66 14.74
CA ILE A 192 16.44 8.58 13.53
C ILE A 192 15.93 7.15 13.30
N THR A 193 14.61 6.98 13.32
CA THR A 193 13.93 5.73 12.98
C THR A 193 13.24 5.86 11.62
N VAL A 194 13.59 4.99 10.68
CA VAL A 194 12.92 4.92 9.36
C VAL A 194 11.87 3.81 9.36
N ALA A 195 10.61 4.15 9.19
CA ALA A 195 9.48 3.23 9.20
C ALA A 195 8.90 3.05 7.78
N GLY A 196 9.29 1.98 7.10
CA GLY A 196 8.83 1.67 5.74
C GLY A 196 7.59 0.78 5.74
N HIS A 197 6.51 1.24 5.12
CA HIS A 197 5.27 0.50 4.94
C HIS A 197 5.15 -0.09 3.55
N SER A 198 4.83 -1.39 3.45
CA SER A 198 4.59 -2.05 2.16
C SER A 198 5.75 -1.81 1.19
N TYR A 199 5.50 -1.34 -0.04
CA TYR A 199 6.54 -0.97 -1.02
C TYR A 199 7.51 0.12 -0.50
N GLY A 200 7.07 0.96 0.43
CA GLY A 200 7.93 1.93 1.10
C GLY A 200 9.05 1.29 1.91
N SER A 201 8.86 0.05 2.39
CA SER A 201 9.92 -0.71 3.07
C SER A 201 11.04 -1.14 2.10
N THR A 202 10.68 -1.47 0.85
CA THR A 202 11.67 -1.73 -0.21
C THR A 202 12.48 -0.48 -0.52
N THR A 203 11.79 0.66 -0.65
CA THR A 203 12.46 1.95 -0.87
C THR A 203 13.37 2.32 0.30
N ALA A 204 12.91 2.13 1.55
CA ALA A 204 13.69 2.39 2.76
C ALA A 204 14.91 1.46 2.89
N GLY A 205 14.74 0.17 2.60
CA GLY A 205 15.83 -0.79 2.62
C GLY A 205 16.93 -0.45 1.59
N ILE A 206 16.55 -0.14 0.36
CA ILE A 206 17.52 0.31 -0.65
C ILE A 206 18.17 1.63 -0.22
N ALA A 207 17.43 2.58 0.36
CA ALA A 207 17.97 3.85 0.83
C ALA A 207 18.94 3.70 1.99
N ALA A 208 18.78 2.68 2.83
CA ALA A 208 19.69 2.39 3.95
C ALA A 208 21.08 1.93 3.50
N THR A 209 21.30 1.63 2.22
CA THR A 209 22.61 1.23 1.70
C THR A 209 23.51 2.40 1.29
N PRO A 210 23.01 3.50 0.66
CA PRO A 210 23.83 4.67 0.33
C PRO A 210 23.78 5.80 1.38
N VAL A 211 22.97 5.68 2.43
CA VAL A 211 22.94 6.67 3.51
C VAL A 211 24.28 6.69 4.26
N ASN A 212 24.68 7.82 4.83
CA ASN A 212 25.90 7.91 5.62
C ASN A 212 25.80 7.06 6.91
N ASP A 213 26.94 6.57 7.38
CA ASP A 213 27.02 5.83 8.65
C ASP A 213 26.54 6.71 9.81
N GLY A 214 25.75 6.13 10.71
CA GLY A 214 25.24 6.82 11.90
C GLY A 214 24.02 7.71 11.68
N VAL A 215 23.49 7.83 10.46
CA VAL A 215 22.30 8.64 10.17
C VAL A 215 21.01 7.89 10.52
N ILE A 216 20.95 6.59 10.31
CA ILE A 216 19.78 5.77 10.67
C ILE A 216 20.15 4.95 11.89
N ASP A 217 19.45 5.16 13.00
CA ASP A 217 19.62 4.34 14.21
C ASP A 217 18.77 3.08 14.13
N ASP A 218 17.53 3.20 13.68
CA ASP A 218 16.61 2.08 13.55
C ASP A 218 15.90 2.07 12.19
N ILE A 219 15.73 0.88 11.62
CA ILE A 219 14.85 0.67 10.48
C ILE A 219 13.74 -0.32 10.83
N VAL A 220 12.50 0.09 10.63
CA VAL A 220 11.30 -0.72 10.85
C VAL A 220 10.62 -0.97 9.52
N GLN A 221 10.45 -2.21 9.14
CA GLN A 221 9.77 -2.63 7.92
C GLN A 221 8.48 -3.36 8.28
N PHE A 222 7.33 -2.84 7.88
CA PHE A 222 6.03 -3.45 8.18
C PHE A 222 5.18 -3.62 6.94
N GLY A 223 4.49 -4.78 6.85
CA GLY A 223 3.77 -5.18 5.64
C GLY A 223 4.68 -5.27 4.40
N SER A 224 5.97 -5.57 4.62
CA SER A 224 7.02 -5.48 3.62
C SER A 224 6.96 -6.61 2.58
N PRO A 225 7.04 -6.30 1.28
CA PRO A 225 7.24 -7.30 0.23
C PRO A 225 8.72 -7.72 0.09
N GLY A 226 9.61 -7.08 0.82
CA GLY A 226 11.07 -7.29 0.81
C GLY A 226 11.83 -5.97 0.86
N SER A 227 13.05 -6.03 1.39
CA SER A 227 13.92 -4.84 1.63
C SER A 227 14.56 -4.28 0.36
N GLY A 228 14.46 -4.98 -0.78
CA GLY A 228 15.17 -4.61 -2.00
C GLY A 228 16.67 -4.93 -2.02
N VAL A 229 17.21 -5.48 -0.90
CA VAL A 229 18.59 -5.94 -0.76
C VAL A 229 18.62 -7.39 -0.32
N GLN A 230 19.76 -8.08 -0.54
CA GLN A 230 19.88 -9.50 -0.24
C GLN A 230 20.46 -9.79 1.15
N ASP A 231 21.18 -8.82 1.72
CA ASP A 231 21.86 -8.98 3.00
C ASP A 231 21.63 -7.75 3.88
N VAL A 232 21.12 -7.95 5.10
CA VAL A 232 20.89 -6.88 6.07
C VAL A 232 22.19 -6.13 6.45
N ARG A 233 23.35 -6.77 6.29
CA ARG A 233 24.66 -6.15 6.52
C ARG A 233 25.03 -5.08 5.50
N GLU A 234 24.27 -4.96 4.41
CA GLU A 234 24.41 -3.86 3.46
C GLU A 234 23.77 -2.55 3.99
N PHE A 235 22.96 -2.63 5.04
CA PHE A 235 22.36 -1.45 5.65
C PHE A 235 23.40 -0.71 6.51
N HIS A 236 23.48 0.59 6.35
CA HIS A 236 24.19 1.49 7.24
C HIS A 236 23.32 1.79 8.49
N VAL A 237 22.94 0.72 9.18
CA VAL A 237 22.13 0.72 10.41
C VAL A 237 22.87 -0.16 11.42
N PRO A 238 22.92 0.20 12.72
CA PRO A 238 23.60 -0.60 13.74
C PRO A 238 23.08 -2.04 13.78
N GLU A 239 23.97 -2.99 14.10
CA GLU A 239 23.61 -4.40 14.22
C GLU A 239 22.55 -4.60 15.31
N GLY A 240 21.46 -5.32 14.96
CA GLY A 240 20.33 -5.55 15.85
C GLY A 240 19.24 -4.47 15.79
N HIS A 241 19.44 -3.40 15.03
CA HIS A 241 18.49 -2.28 14.89
C HIS A 241 17.64 -2.32 13.62
N THR A 242 17.52 -3.50 13.02
CA THR A 242 16.61 -3.76 11.89
C THR A 242 15.44 -4.59 12.36
N TYR A 243 14.24 -3.99 12.32
CA TYR A 243 13.01 -4.60 12.79
C TYR A 243 12.07 -4.90 11.62
N VAL A 244 11.59 -6.11 11.57
CA VAL A 244 10.58 -6.52 10.58
C VAL A 244 9.32 -6.92 11.30
N SER A 245 8.28 -6.14 11.15
CA SER A 245 6.93 -6.51 11.53
C SER A 245 6.20 -7.02 10.29
N ALA A 246 6.22 -8.34 10.12
CA ALA A 246 5.21 -8.96 9.32
C ALA A 246 4.02 -9.13 10.26
N ALA A 247 2.92 -8.43 10.05
CA ALA A 247 1.68 -8.96 10.50
C ALA A 247 1.60 -10.36 9.89
N CYS A 248 1.54 -11.40 10.74
CA CYS A 248 0.80 -12.60 10.39
C CYS A 248 -0.61 -12.08 10.16
N ALA A 249 -0.75 -11.24 9.18
CA ALA A 249 -1.96 -10.57 8.98
C ALA A 249 -2.72 -11.37 8.04
N PRO A 250 -3.80 -11.54 8.49
CA PRO A 250 -4.86 -11.59 7.58
C PRO A 250 -4.93 -10.21 6.90
N PHE A 251 -4.68 -10.19 5.65
CA PHE A 251 -5.35 -9.20 4.81
C PHE A 251 -6.86 -9.21 5.13
N PHE A 252 -7.32 -10.18 5.91
CA PHE A 252 -8.68 -10.45 6.28
C PHE A 252 -8.74 -11.20 7.62
N GLY A 253 -8.50 -10.58 8.73
CA GLY A 253 -8.97 -10.95 10.08
C GLY A 253 -8.96 -12.41 10.57
N GLY A 254 -8.21 -13.34 9.99
CA GLY A 254 -8.04 -14.72 10.43
C GLY A 254 -6.56 -15.04 10.72
N SER A 255 -6.28 -15.87 11.69
CA SER A 255 -4.94 -16.27 12.09
C SER A 255 -4.38 -17.28 11.08
N MET A 256 -3.84 -16.82 9.96
CA MET A 256 -2.99 -17.69 9.15
C MET A 256 -1.63 -17.79 9.82
N ASN A 257 -1.23 -18.97 10.24
CA ASN A 257 0.11 -19.25 10.73
C ASN A 257 1.03 -19.56 9.54
N PRO A 258 1.81 -18.59 9.04
CA PRO A 258 2.69 -18.80 7.90
C PRO A 258 3.91 -19.68 8.22
N PHE A 259 3.96 -20.23 9.44
CA PHE A 259 5.04 -21.09 9.92
C PHE A 259 4.68 -22.58 9.97
N SER A 260 3.49 -22.96 9.50
CA SER A 260 3.22 -24.38 9.44
C SER A 260 4.16 -25.02 8.41
N SER A 261 4.93 -26.00 8.85
CA SER A 261 5.82 -26.80 8.01
C SER A 261 5.07 -27.64 6.94
N HIS A 262 3.81 -27.34 6.68
CA HIS A 262 2.85 -28.17 5.96
C HIS A 262 2.11 -27.43 4.86
N VAL A 263 2.58 -26.24 4.44
CA VAL A 263 1.96 -25.50 3.34
C VAL A 263 2.12 -26.26 2.05
N LYS A 264 1.01 -26.61 1.43
CA LYS A 264 1.00 -27.29 0.14
C LYS A 264 1.27 -26.28 -1.00
N SER A 265 1.74 -26.81 -2.13
CA SER A 265 2.09 -26.00 -3.30
C SER A 265 0.85 -25.41 -3.99
N VAL A 266 1.07 -24.46 -4.89
CA VAL A 266 0.02 -23.90 -5.75
C VAL A 266 -0.64 -24.98 -6.60
N GLU A 267 0.13 -25.93 -7.12
CA GLU A 267 -0.38 -27.06 -7.90
C GLU A 267 -1.30 -27.97 -7.07
N ALA A 268 -0.94 -28.19 -5.81
CA ALA A 268 -1.79 -28.94 -4.90
C ALA A 268 -3.11 -28.22 -4.64
N PHE A 269 -3.08 -26.90 -4.46
CA PHE A 269 -4.30 -26.10 -4.37
C PHE A 269 -5.19 -26.23 -5.62
N GLN A 270 -4.60 -26.06 -6.80
CA GLN A 270 -5.34 -26.16 -8.06
C GLN A 270 -5.95 -27.54 -8.28
N ARG A 271 -5.24 -28.59 -7.89
CA ARG A 271 -5.74 -29.95 -8.01
C ARG A 271 -6.82 -30.29 -6.98
N ASP A 272 -6.60 -29.90 -5.73
CA ASP A 272 -7.38 -30.43 -4.59
C ASP A 272 -8.52 -29.50 -4.16
N LEU A 273 -8.36 -28.18 -4.30
CA LEU A 273 -9.31 -27.18 -3.77
C LEU A 273 -10.02 -26.36 -4.86
N GLU A 274 -9.32 -25.96 -5.91
CA GLU A 274 -9.89 -25.10 -6.95
C GLU A 274 -11.15 -25.68 -7.60
N PRO A 275 -11.27 -27.01 -7.89
CA PRO A 275 -12.49 -27.58 -8.45
C PRO A 275 -13.73 -27.36 -7.58
N ALA A 276 -13.58 -27.40 -6.24
CA ALA A 276 -14.70 -27.16 -5.32
C ALA A 276 -15.11 -25.69 -5.26
N ILE A 277 -14.14 -24.78 -5.36
CA ILE A 277 -14.39 -23.33 -5.43
C ILE A 277 -15.15 -22.99 -6.71
N ILE A 278 -14.73 -23.59 -7.83
CA ILE A 278 -15.40 -23.44 -9.12
C ILE A 278 -16.82 -24.03 -9.07
N ALA A 279 -17.00 -25.20 -8.46
CA ALA A 279 -18.31 -25.83 -8.30
C ALA A 279 -19.27 -24.95 -7.48
N ALA A 280 -18.81 -24.41 -6.34
CA ALA A 280 -19.60 -23.50 -5.51
C ALA A 280 -20.05 -22.25 -6.31
N ARG A 281 -19.09 -21.65 -7.04
CA ARG A 281 -19.41 -20.51 -7.89
C ARG A 281 -20.41 -20.85 -8.98
N ASN A 282 -20.22 -21.96 -9.70
CA ASN A 282 -21.11 -22.37 -10.78
C ASN A 282 -22.53 -22.66 -10.29
N GLU A 283 -22.69 -23.09 -9.04
CA GLU A 283 -24.00 -23.26 -8.42
C GLU A 283 -24.72 -21.92 -8.15
N LEU A 284 -23.95 -20.84 -7.90
CA LEU A 284 -24.48 -19.51 -7.68
C LEU A 284 -24.76 -18.73 -8.97
N VAL A 285 -23.98 -18.98 -10.02
CA VAL A 285 -24.07 -18.23 -11.28
C VAL A 285 -25.26 -18.75 -12.09
N THR A 286 -26.14 -17.80 -12.46
CA THR A 286 -27.20 -18.02 -13.46
C THR A 286 -27.09 -16.94 -14.54
N ALA A 287 -27.69 -17.18 -15.69
CA ALA A 287 -27.74 -16.20 -16.77
C ALA A 287 -28.43 -14.88 -16.36
N GLU A 288 -29.26 -14.92 -15.31
CA GLU A 288 -30.01 -13.77 -14.82
C GLU A 288 -29.21 -12.93 -13.81
N ASN A 289 -28.29 -13.54 -13.04
CA ASN A 289 -27.56 -12.86 -11.96
C ASN A 289 -26.11 -12.55 -12.30
N PHE A 290 -25.58 -13.08 -13.39
CA PHE A 290 -24.20 -12.82 -13.79
C PHE A 290 -24.09 -11.42 -14.44
N MET A 291 -23.25 -10.56 -13.87
CA MET A 291 -23.07 -9.19 -14.36
C MET A 291 -21.75 -8.99 -15.10
N ALA A 292 -20.66 -9.44 -14.52
CA ALA A 292 -19.34 -9.23 -15.08
C ALA A 292 -18.31 -10.21 -14.51
N TYR A 293 -17.25 -10.38 -15.28
CA TYR A 293 -16.10 -11.19 -14.90
C TYR A 293 -14.83 -10.37 -15.12
N LYS A 294 -14.03 -10.19 -14.08
CA LYS A 294 -12.71 -9.59 -14.19
C LYS A 294 -11.64 -10.66 -14.10
N ASN A 295 -10.89 -10.79 -15.17
CA ASN A 295 -9.65 -11.52 -15.18
C ASN A 295 -8.57 -10.57 -14.65
N GLY A 296 -8.21 -10.71 -13.40
CA GLY A 296 -7.16 -9.91 -12.77
C GLY A 296 -6.17 -10.87 -12.12
N TYR A 297 -5.00 -10.98 -12.69
CA TYR A 297 -3.90 -11.69 -12.06
C TYR A 297 -3.03 -10.66 -11.33
N SER A 298 -2.89 -10.80 -10.03
CA SER A 298 -1.77 -10.23 -9.31
C SER A 298 -1.00 -11.38 -8.69
N ILE A 299 0.27 -11.47 -9.02
CA ILE A 299 1.21 -12.34 -8.33
C ILE A 299 2.00 -11.44 -7.40
N ASP A 300 1.74 -11.57 -6.12
CA ASP A 300 2.54 -10.91 -5.11
C ASP A 300 3.65 -11.87 -4.68
N HIS A 301 4.88 -11.47 -4.88
CA HIS A 301 6.04 -12.22 -4.46
C HIS A 301 6.37 -11.84 -3.02
N TYR A 302 6.25 -12.78 -2.10
CA TYR A 302 6.74 -12.60 -0.73
C TYR A 302 7.99 -13.46 -0.55
N THR A 303 9.11 -12.82 -0.28
CA THR A 303 10.34 -13.54 0.08
C THR A 303 10.45 -13.61 1.59
N ARG A 304 10.60 -14.81 2.14
CA ARG A 304 10.82 -15.03 3.56
C ARG A 304 12.00 -15.93 3.78
N GLY A 305 13.10 -15.38 4.25
CA GLY A 305 14.36 -16.12 4.31
C GLY A 305 14.76 -16.61 2.91
N ASN A 306 15.04 -17.89 2.78
CA ASN A 306 15.39 -18.51 1.50
C ASN A 306 14.18 -18.99 0.69
N ASN A 307 12.97 -18.74 1.18
CA ASN A 307 11.73 -19.20 0.54
C ASN A 307 10.98 -18.05 -0.08
N THR A 308 10.62 -18.18 -1.34
CA THR A 308 9.73 -17.25 -2.02
C THR A 308 8.31 -17.78 -1.87
N LEU A 309 7.45 -16.99 -1.21
CA LEU A 309 6.03 -17.27 -1.11
C LEU A 309 5.32 -16.52 -2.25
N TYR A 310 4.41 -17.19 -2.92
CA TYR A 310 3.60 -16.60 -3.98
C TYR A 310 2.17 -16.43 -3.47
N ALA A 311 1.66 -15.20 -3.50
CA ALA A 311 0.24 -14.96 -3.38
C ALA A 311 -0.38 -15.02 -4.77
N PHE A 312 -1.34 -15.89 -4.92
CA PHE A 312 -2.00 -16.13 -6.18
C PHE A 312 -3.42 -15.57 -6.13
N HIS A 313 -3.63 -14.49 -6.84
CA HIS A 313 -4.95 -13.86 -6.92
C HIS A 313 -5.59 -14.19 -8.25
N SER A 314 -6.61 -15.02 -8.28
CA SER A 314 -7.01 -15.53 -9.56
C SER A 314 -8.29 -14.97 -10.09
N ARG A 315 -9.40 -14.71 -9.54
CA ARG A 315 -10.57 -14.29 -10.36
C ARG A 315 -11.65 -13.62 -9.54
N MET A 316 -12.23 -12.61 -10.13
CA MET A 316 -13.32 -11.86 -9.53
C MET A 316 -14.57 -11.96 -10.40
N PHE A 317 -15.67 -12.38 -9.81
CA PHE A 317 -16.98 -12.47 -10.45
C PHE A 317 -17.91 -11.48 -9.78
N PHE A 318 -18.66 -10.75 -10.58
CA PHE A 318 -19.67 -9.82 -10.14
C PHE A 318 -21.04 -10.40 -10.47
N PHE A 319 -21.95 -10.30 -9.53
CA PHE A 319 -23.32 -10.75 -9.65
C PHE A 319 -24.26 -9.59 -9.33
N ALA A 320 -25.46 -9.63 -9.87
CA ALA A 320 -26.57 -8.90 -9.29
C ALA A 320 -26.74 -9.31 -7.82
N GLU A 321 -27.51 -8.56 -7.07
CA GLU A 321 -27.76 -8.85 -5.67
C GLU A 321 -28.12 -10.33 -5.47
N LEU A 322 -27.28 -11.03 -4.69
CA LEU A 322 -27.53 -12.40 -4.27
C LEU A 322 -27.85 -12.43 -2.79
N ASP A 323 -28.75 -13.33 -2.41
CA ASP A 323 -29.04 -13.60 -1.01
C ASP A 323 -27.76 -14.00 -0.27
N THR A 324 -27.47 -13.30 0.82
CA THR A 324 -26.24 -13.46 1.60
C THR A 324 -26.14 -14.87 2.19
N ASP A 325 -27.26 -15.44 2.64
CA ASP A 325 -27.30 -16.79 3.19
C ASP A 325 -27.09 -17.83 2.10
N LEU A 326 -27.63 -17.60 0.89
CA LEU A 326 -27.40 -18.48 -0.26
C LEU A 326 -25.91 -18.55 -0.61
N ILE A 327 -25.22 -17.42 -0.63
CA ILE A 327 -23.77 -17.37 -0.90
C ILE A 327 -23.04 -18.16 0.17
N ARG A 328 -23.28 -17.86 1.44
CA ARG A 328 -22.63 -18.55 2.57
C ARG A 328 -22.87 -20.06 2.52
N ASP A 329 -24.10 -20.49 2.37
CA ASP A 329 -24.48 -21.90 2.47
C ASP A 329 -23.97 -22.70 1.27
N THR A 330 -23.95 -22.09 0.08
CA THR A 330 -23.39 -22.73 -1.11
C THR A 330 -21.89 -22.93 -0.97
N TYR A 331 -21.13 -21.91 -0.57
CA TYR A 331 -19.69 -22.09 -0.37
C TYR A 331 -19.39 -23.02 0.80
N ASN A 332 -20.14 -22.97 1.90
CA ASN A 332 -19.99 -23.90 3.03
C ASN A 332 -20.14 -25.34 2.60
N LYS A 333 -21.15 -25.64 1.77
CA LYS A 333 -21.39 -27.00 1.24
C LYS A 333 -20.16 -27.57 0.53
N HIS A 334 -19.44 -26.73 -0.21
CA HIS A 334 -18.31 -27.17 -1.03
C HIS A 334 -16.95 -27.07 -0.31
N LEU A 335 -16.78 -26.10 0.58
CA LEU A 335 -15.47 -25.78 1.14
C LEU A 335 -15.22 -26.33 2.54
N LEU A 336 -16.23 -26.37 3.42
CA LEU A 336 -16.04 -26.89 4.79
C LEU A 336 -15.58 -28.36 4.80
N PRO A 337 -16.08 -29.25 3.92
CA PRO A 337 -15.57 -30.63 3.86
C PRO A 337 -14.10 -30.77 3.45
N LEU A 338 -13.51 -29.71 2.88
CA LEU A 338 -12.12 -29.64 2.46
C LEU A 338 -11.21 -28.95 3.48
N GLY A 339 -11.71 -28.71 4.69
CA GLY A 339 -10.92 -28.13 5.77
C GLY A 339 -10.83 -26.60 5.74
N PHE A 340 -11.72 -25.93 5.02
CA PHE A 340 -11.87 -24.49 5.14
C PHE A 340 -12.63 -24.13 6.40
N GLU A 341 -12.24 -23.03 7.05
CA GLU A 341 -12.95 -22.42 8.16
C GLU A 341 -13.59 -21.10 7.71
N LEU A 342 -14.86 -20.88 8.09
CA LEU A 342 -15.59 -19.66 7.76
C LEU A 342 -15.34 -18.57 8.80
N SER A 343 -15.00 -17.38 8.32
CA SER A 343 -15.03 -16.13 9.09
C SER A 343 -15.99 -15.15 8.41
N GLU A 344 -16.87 -14.52 9.19
CA GLU A 344 -17.85 -13.54 8.71
C GLU A 344 -17.57 -12.17 9.34
N LYS A 345 -17.61 -11.12 8.54
CA LYS A 345 -17.57 -9.73 9.00
C LYS A 345 -18.69 -8.93 8.39
N ARG A 346 -19.30 -8.06 9.22
CA ARG A 346 -20.32 -7.09 8.79
C ARG A 346 -19.90 -5.69 9.21
N TRP A 347 -20.09 -4.74 8.32
CA TRP A 347 -19.90 -3.32 8.62
C TRP A 347 -20.76 -2.46 7.69
N THR A 348 -20.91 -1.19 8.05
CA THR A 348 -21.65 -0.22 7.21
C THR A 348 -20.64 0.75 6.60
N SER A 349 -20.75 0.98 5.30
CA SER A 349 -19.98 1.99 4.57
C SER A 349 -20.95 2.82 3.72
N ASN A 350 -20.90 4.14 3.88
CA ASN A 350 -21.79 5.07 3.17
C ASN A 350 -23.29 4.74 3.28
N GLY A 351 -23.72 4.20 4.42
CA GLY A 351 -25.10 3.81 4.67
C GLY A 351 -25.53 2.46 4.08
N VAL A 352 -24.62 1.76 3.40
CA VAL A 352 -24.84 0.41 2.85
C VAL A 352 -24.20 -0.62 3.77
N GLU A 353 -24.94 -1.63 4.17
CA GLU A 353 -24.40 -2.77 4.91
C GLU A 353 -23.60 -3.67 3.98
N ILE A 354 -22.39 -4.00 4.39
CA ILE A 354 -21.48 -4.88 3.66
C ILE A 354 -21.26 -6.13 4.50
N VAL A 355 -21.43 -7.29 3.89
CA VAL A 355 -21.13 -8.59 4.46
C VAL A 355 -19.95 -9.19 3.69
N ASN A 356 -18.96 -9.66 4.41
CA ASN A 356 -17.82 -10.34 3.82
C ASN A 356 -17.63 -11.70 4.49
N PHE A 357 -17.66 -12.74 3.67
CA PHE A 357 -17.34 -14.10 4.04
C PHE A 357 -15.92 -14.42 3.62
N LEU A 358 -15.19 -15.10 4.49
CA LEU A 358 -13.84 -15.59 4.23
C LEU A 358 -13.80 -17.05 4.61
N TRP A 359 -13.51 -17.92 3.66
CA TRP A 359 -13.17 -19.32 3.89
C TRP A 359 -11.66 -19.44 3.83
N ILE A 360 -11.06 -19.88 4.93
CA ILE A 360 -9.61 -19.95 5.12
C ILE A 360 -9.22 -21.40 5.26
N ASN A 361 -8.19 -21.83 4.52
CA ASN A 361 -7.58 -23.15 4.66
C ASN A 361 -6.10 -22.98 4.96
N ASP A 362 -5.72 -23.24 6.20
CA ASP A 362 -4.35 -23.05 6.68
C ASP A 362 -3.36 -24.05 6.07
N GLU A 363 -3.80 -25.25 5.76
CA GLU A 363 -2.94 -26.30 5.18
C GLU A 363 -2.45 -25.91 3.78
N TYR A 364 -3.30 -25.24 3.01
CA TYR A 364 -2.97 -24.76 1.66
C TYR A 364 -2.65 -23.26 1.63
N GLN A 365 -2.75 -22.57 2.76
CA GLN A 365 -2.73 -21.10 2.83
C GLN A 365 -3.63 -20.45 1.79
N ALA A 366 -4.81 -20.99 1.64
CA ALA A 366 -5.78 -20.57 0.66
C ALA A 366 -6.91 -19.78 1.31
N VAL A 367 -7.37 -18.75 0.61
CA VAL A 367 -8.50 -17.95 1.02
C VAL A 367 -9.48 -17.80 -0.13
N VAL A 368 -10.74 -18.05 0.16
CA VAL A 368 -11.87 -17.71 -0.71
C VAL A 368 -12.66 -16.59 -0.05
N SER A 369 -13.01 -15.56 -0.77
CA SER A 369 -13.80 -14.46 -0.22
C SER A 369 -15.05 -14.20 -1.06
N ALA A 370 -16.13 -13.87 -0.39
CA ALA A 370 -17.33 -13.32 -1.01
C ALA A 370 -17.73 -12.04 -0.28
N THR A 371 -17.95 -10.97 -1.03
CA THR A 371 -18.37 -9.68 -0.49
C THR A 371 -19.71 -9.30 -1.11
N THR A 372 -20.69 -9.05 -0.27
CA THR A 372 -22.03 -8.61 -0.67
C THR A 372 -22.30 -7.25 -0.09
N ARG A 373 -22.75 -6.32 -0.93
CA ARG A 373 -23.36 -5.05 -0.51
C ARG A 373 -24.86 -5.23 -0.59
N LEU A 374 -25.53 -5.13 0.54
CA LEU A 374 -26.98 -5.31 0.57
C LEU A 374 -27.68 -4.22 -0.26
N GLY A 375 -28.47 -4.65 -1.25
CA GLY A 375 -29.13 -3.78 -2.22
C GLY A 375 -28.24 -3.38 -3.42
N GLU A 376 -27.05 -3.98 -3.55
CA GLU A 376 -26.09 -3.72 -4.63
C GLU A 376 -25.48 -5.03 -5.16
N GLU A 377 -24.37 -4.91 -5.87
CA GLU A 377 -23.65 -6.01 -6.47
C GLU A 377 -22.94 -6.91 -5.44
N SER A 378 -22.84 -8.19 -5.74
CA SER A 378 -22.05 -9.17 -5.01
C SER A 378 -20.82 -9.54 -5.81
N ALA A 379 -19.67 -9.75 -5.14
CA ALA A 379 -18.45 -10.18 -5.77
C ALA A 379 -17.85 -11.38 -5.04
N THR A 380 -17.38 -12.36 -5.79
CA THR A 380 -16.60 -13.48 -5.25
C THR A 380 -15.22 -13.52 -5.87
N ARG A 381 -14.22 -13.85 -5.08
CA ARG A 381 -12.84 -14.05 -5.54
C ARG A 381 -12.16 -15.12 -4.71
N TYR A 382 -11.12 -15.73 -5.26
CA TYR A 382 -10.27 -16.62 -4.51
C TYR A 382 -8.80 -16.40 -4.83
N TYR A 383 -7.95 -16.73 -3.89
CA TYR A 383 -6.50 -16.72 -4.03
C TYR A 383 -5.87 -17.75 -3.09
N THR A 384 -4.65 -18.13 -3.39
CA THR A 384 -3.83 -18.96 -2.53
C THR A 384 -2.44 -18.35 -2.38
N MET A 385 -1.83 -18.58 -1.24
CA MET A 385 -0.41 -18.38 -1.03
C MET A 385 0.24 -19.74 -0.92
N GLY A 386 1.26 -19.99 -1.74
CA GLY A 386 1.96 -21.26 -1.73
C GLY A 386 3.46 -21.07 -1.92
N ASN A 387 4.21 -22.03 -1.44
CA ASN A 387 5.64 -22.14 -1.72
C ASN A 387 5.81 -23.23 -2.81
N PRO A 388 6.46 -22.96 -3.93
CA PRO A 388 6.88 -24.00 -4.86
C PRO A 388 8.00 -24.83 -4.21
N THR A 389 7.63 -25.75 -3.31
CA THR A 389 8.59 -26.50 -2.48
C THR A 389 9.09 -27.77 -3.12
N ASP A 390 8.49 -28.18 -4.22
CA ASP A 390 8.76 -29.47 -4.86
C ASP A 390 9.93 -29.44 -5.87
N GLY A 391 10.70 -28.33 -5.85
CA GLY A 391 11.81 -28.14 -6.78
C GLY A 391 11.36 -27.80 -8.19
N SER A 392 10.06 -27.64 -8.42
CA SER A 392 9.59 -27.07 -9.67
C SER A 392 9.99 -25.60 -9.68
N THR A 393 10.86 -25.25 -10.60
CA THR A 393 11.19 -23.87 -10.95
C THR A 393 10.11 -23.27 -11.84
N SER A 394 8.90 -23.83 -11.81
CA SER A 394 7.81 -23.32 -12.62
C SER A 394 7.51 -21.91 -12.17
N ASP A 395 7.82 -21.00 -13.04
CA ASP A 395 7.36 -19.62 -12.99
C ASP A 395 5.85 -19.67 -12.73
N PRO A 396 5.33 -19.13 -11.60
CA PRO A 396 3.90 -19.13 -11.33
C PRO A 396 3.10 -18.49 -12.47
N THR A 397 3.72 -17.65 -13.29
CA THR A 397 3.10 -17.11 -14.51
C THR A 397 2.81 -18.17 -15.55
N GLN A 398 3.46 -19.33 -15.51
CA GLN A 398 3.18 -20.47 -16.41
C GLN A 398 1.97 -21.28 -15.95
N LEU A 399 1.61 -21.23 -14.68
CA LEU A 399 0.42 -21.86 -14.12
C LEU A 399 -0.84 -21.05 -14.36
N LEU A 400 -0.67 -19.77 -14.74
CA LEU A 400 -1.76 -18.87 -15.07
C LEU A 400 -2.18 -19.09 -16.54
N ASP A 401 -3.46 -19.33 -16.75
CA ASP A 401 -4.02 -19.20 -18.08
C ASP A 401 -3.65 -17.83 -18.66
N GLN A 402 -3.29 -17.82 -19.95
CA GLN A 402 -2.90 -16.56 -20.59
C GLN A 402 -3.99 -15.50 -20.42
N PRO A 403 -3.63 -14.24 -20.16
CA PRO A 403 -4.59 -13.16 -20.06
C PRO A 403 -5.55 -13.15 -21.25
N GLY A 404 -6.85 -13.16 -20.99
CA GLY A 404 -7.88 -13.14 -22.02
C GLY A 404 -8.35 -14.52 -22.52
N ARG A 405 -7.74 -15.62 -22.06
CA ARG A 405 -8.29 -16.95 -22.34
C ARG A 405 -9.46 -17.22 -21.40
N ILE A 406 -10.62 -17.59 -22.00
CA ILE A 406 -11.75 -18.11 -21.24
C ILE A 406 -11.33 -19.47 -20.68
N PRO A 407 -11.34 -19.67 -19.36
CA PRO A 407 -10.97 -20.96 -18.77
C PRO A 407 -11.90 -22.08 -19.25
N ASP A 408 -11.39 -23.29 -19.42
CA ASP A 408 -12.16 -24.46 -19.88
C ASP A 408 -13.35 -24.81 -18.98
N TRP A 409 -13.34 -24.30 -17.73
CA TRP A 409 -14.42 -24.49 -16.75
C TRP A 409 -15.45 -23.34 -16.76
N PHE A 410 -15.24 -22.27 -17.56
CA PHE A 410 -16.20 -21.18 -17.69
C PHE A 410 -17.35 -21.64 -18.60
N ASP A 411 -18.58 -21.45 -18.15
CA ASP A 411 -19.73 -21.80 -18.97
C ASP A 411 -19.83 -20.82 -20.16
N PRO A 412 -19.65 -21.30 -21.40
CA PRO A 412 -19.70 -20.43 -22.57
C PRO A 412 -21.11 -19.87 -22.86
N SER A 413 -22.15 -20.37 -22.19
CA SER A 413 -23.50 -19.83 -22.28
C SER A 413 -23.69 -18.54 -21.47
N LEU A 414 -22.78 -18.22 -20.58
CA LEU A 414 -22.80 -16.98 -19.84
C LEU A 414 -22.36 -15.81 -20.72
N PRO A 415 -22.97 -14.63 -20.58
CA PRO A 415 -22.61 -13.48 -21.40
C PRO A 415 -21.13 -13.13 -21.18
N PRO A 416 -20.40 -12.74 -22.26
CA PRO A 416 -19.02 -12.30 -22.12
C PRO A 416 -18.95 -11.10 -21.19
N ALA A 417 -17.92 -11.07 -20.36
CA ALA A 417 -17.63 -9.90 -19.56
C ALA A 417 -17.36 -8.70 -20.46
N ASP A 418 -17.93 -7.57 -20.15
CA ASP A 418 -17.57 -6.33 -20.80
C ASP A 418 -16.07 -6.05 -20.55
N GLN A 419 -15.35 -5.80 -21.63
CA GLN A 419 -13.90 -5.55 -21.69
C GLN A 419 -13.52 -4.24 -21.01
#